data_63173fe4323f5454dac2e31c1729d826
#
_entry.id   63173fe4323f5454dac2e31c1729d826
#
_cell.length_a   1.000
_cell.length_b   1.000
_cell.length_c   1.000
_cell.angle_alpha   90.00
_cell.angle_beta   90.00
_cell.angle_gamma   90.00
#
_symmetry.space_group_name_H-M   'P 1'
#
loop_
_entity.id
_entity.type
_entity.pdbx_description
1 polymer ?
#
loop_
_entity_poly.entity_id
_entity_poly.type
_entity_poly.pdbx_seq_one_letter_code
_entity_poly.pdbx_strand_id
1 'polypeptide(L)'
;QKAVELSAGLGEDFYELVKDLGEKNINVIGHSMGGKTVIGFAAKYPELINKMIVADISHKGYPMHHDHILEGLNAIDLTTTKSRGEAEKKLEEYIPQFGVRQFLLKNLYWVEAGVQLGWRINLPVLNREISNILVEIPFDKIDVETLFIRGELSNYILESDYPAIAKKFPNSEIHTIHGAGHWVHAEAPEEFYNTVIEFLG
;
A
#
# COMPACT_ATOMS: atom_id res chain seq x y z
N GLN A 1 9.95 -14.99 -12.18
CA GLN A 1 10.97 -15.24 -11.14
C GLN A 1 11.41 -13.93 -10.49
N LYS A 2 11.83 -12.91 -11.23
CA LYS A 2 12.27 -11.60 -10.72
C LYS A 2 11.19 -10.80 -9.97
N ALA A 3 9.94 -10.92 -10.38
CA ALA A 3 8.80 -10.24 -9.75
C ALA A 3 8.42 -10.88 -8.39
N VAL A 4 8.58 -12.20 -8.28
CA VAL A 4 8.42 -12.95 -7.02
C VAL A 4 9.55 -12.59 -6.04
N GLU A 5 10.77 -12.36 -6.55
CA GLU A 5 11.92 -11.93 -5.75
C GLU A 5 11.74 -10.52 -5.18
N LEU A 6 11.02 -9.61 -5.85
CA LEU A 6 10.80 -8.23 -5.38
C LEU A 6 9.67 -8.12 -4.34
N SER A 7 8.55 -8.82 -4.54
CA SER A 7 7.51 -8.89 -3.50
C SER A 7 8.00 -9.64 -2.26
N ALA A 8 8.91 -10.62 -2.45
CA ALA A 8 9.65 -11.25 -1.39
C ALA A 8 10.65 -10.28 -0.71
N GLY A 9 11.29 -9.39 -1.48
CA GLY A 9 12.23 -8.38 -0.99
C GLY A 9 11.60 -7.38 -0.03
N LEU A 10 10.39 -6.90 -0.30
CA LEU A 10 9.67 -6.00 0.62
C LEU A 10 9.40 -6.67 1.98
N GLY A 11 9.12 -7.96 2.00
CA GLY A 11 8.97 -8.73 3.24
C GLY A 11 10.29 -8.90 4.00
N GLU A 12 11.40 -9.05 3.29
CA GLU A 12 12.74 -9.13 3.89
C GLU A 12 13.19 -7.80 4.50
N ASP A 13 12.98 -6.69 3.80
CA ASP A 13 13.28 -5.36 4.33
C ASP A 13 12.50 -5.10 5.62
N PHE A 14 11.23 -5.54 5.67
CA PHE A 14 10.41 -5.42 6.87
C PHE A 14 10.88 -6.36 7.98
N TYR A 15 11.34 -7.58 7.65
CA TYR A 15 11.95 -8.50 8.61
C TYR A 15 13.21 -7.91 9.25
N GLU A 16 14.10 -7.32 8.48
CA GLU A 16 15.30 -6.68 9.03
C GLU A 16 14.92 -5.54 10.00
N LEU A 17 13.91 -4.73 9.68
CA LEU A 17 13.42 -3.70 10.59
C LEU A 17 12.90 -4.31 11.92
N VAL A 18 12.06 -5.35 11.85
CA VAL A 18 11.50 -6.01 13.04
C VAL A 18 12.61 -6.62 13.90
N LYS A 19 13.61 -7.22 13.26
CA LYS A 19 14.80 -7.79 13.91
C LYS A 19 15.64 -6.72 14.59
N ASP A 20 15.86 -5.59 13.93
CA ASP A 20 16.64 -4.47 14.49
C ASP A 20 15.93 -3.82 15.68
N LEU A 21 14.60 -3.80 15.68
CA LEU A 21 13.79 -3.35 16.81
C LEU A 21 13.79 -4.36 17.98
N GLY A 22 14.18 -5.62 17.73
CA GLY A 22 14.18 -6.70 18.71
C GLY A 22 12.77 -7.16 19.13
N GLU A 23 11.74 -6.81 18.33
CA GLU A 23 10.35 -7.06 18.63
C GLU A 23 9.92 -8.47 18.18
N LYS A 24 8.96 -9.04 18.91
CA LYS A 24 8.32 -10.33 18.62
C LYS A 24 6.85 -10.22 18.94
N ASN A 25 6.05 -11.07 18.27
CA ASN A 25 4.61 -11.12 18.48
C ASN A 25 3.94 -9.75 18.21
N ILE A 26 4.29 -9.15 17.07
CA ILE A 26 3.87 -7.80 16.67
C ILE A 26 2.49 -7.81 15.99
N ASN A 27 1.76 -6.73 16.14
CA ASN A 27 0.61 -6.43 15.30
C ASN A 27 1.08 -5.60 14.10
N VAL A 28 0.66 -6.00 12.89
CA VAL A 28 1.08 -5.34 11.67
C VAL A 28 -0.12 -4.84 10.88
N ILE A 29 0.01 -3.63 10.34
CA ILE A 29 -0.97 -3.04 9.43
C ILE A 29 -0.27 -2.68 8.12
N GLY A 30 -0.86 -3.09 6.99
CA GLY A 30 -0.40 -2.69 5.67
C GLY A 30 -1.55 -2.24 4.77
N HIS A 31 -1.43 -1.05 4.17
CA HIS A 31 -2.35 -0.55 3.17
C HIS A 31 -1.75 -0.63 1.77
N SER A 32 -2.51 -1.12 0.80
CA SER A 32 -2.10 -1.19 -0.60
C SER A 32 -0.76 -1.93 -0.76
N MET A 33 0.28 -1.32 -1.30
CA MET A 33 1.63 -1.89 -1.38
C MET A 33 2.15 -2.36 -0.02
N GLY A 34 1.88 -1.61 1.07
CA GLY A 34 2.18 -2.03 2.43
C GLY A 34 1.45 -3.32 2.84
N GLY A 35 0.23 -3.53 2.33
CA GLY A 35 -0.50 -4.80 2.48
C GLY A 35 0.22 -5.97 1.80
N LYS A 36 0.74 -5.77 0.59
CA LYS A 36 1.61 -6.76 -0.06
C LYS A 36 2.86 -7.06 0.76
N THR A 37 3.47 -6.04 1.35
CA THR A 37 4.65 -6.18 2.22
C THR A 37 4.35 -7.05 3.43
N VAL A 38 3.27 -6.78 4.18
CA VAL A 38 2.93 -7.56 5.37
C VAL A 38 2.49 -8.98 5.04
N ILE A 39 1.82 -9.22 3.91
CA ILE A 39 1.50 -10.56 3.41
C ILE A 39 2.81 -11.31 3.07
N GLY A 40 3.73 -10.68 2.35
CA GLY A 40 5.03 -11.27 2.02
C GLY A 40 5.86 -11.61 3.26
N PHE A 41 5.83 -10.74 4.27
CA PHE A 41 6.46 -10.98 5.57
C PHE A 41 5.78 -12.14 6.32
N ALA A 42 4.44 -12.16 6.41
CA ALA A 42 3.69 -13.22 7.07
C ALA A 42 3.87 -14.59 6.40
N ALA A 43 4.07 -14.63 5.09
CA ALA A 43 4.33 -15.87 4.36
C ALA A 43 5.67 -16.53 4.74
N LYS A 44 6.63 -15.78 5.26
CA LYS A 44 7.96 -16.26 5.64
C LYS A 44 8.18 -16.33 7.15
N TYR A 45 7.63 -15.39 7.90
CA TYR A 45 7.88 -15.19 9.32
C TYR A 45 6.58 -15.08 10.13
N PRO A 46 5.61 -16.02 9.95
CA PRO A 46 4.31 -15.94 10.62
C PRO A 46 4.43 -15.98 12.15
N GLU A 47 5.49 -16.59 12.67
CA GLU A 47 5.76 -16.73 14.12
C GLU A 47 6.12 -15.40 14.80
N LEU A 48 6.42 -14.35 14.04
CA LEU A 48 6.71 -13.02 14.57
C LEU A 48 5.45 -12.16 14.70
N ILE A 49 4.32 -12.60 14.11
CA ILE A 49 3.10 -11.81 14.01
C ILE A 49 2.04 -12.34 14.98
N ASN A 50 1.47 -11.43 15.78
CA ASN A 50 0.29 -11.70 16.58
C ASN A 50 -0.98 -11.56 15.74
N LYS A 51 -1.22 -10.37 15.19
CA LYS A 51 -2.37 -10.06 14.32
C LYS A 51 -1.92 -9.27 13.10
N MET A 52 -2.57 -9.51 11.98
CA MET A 52 -2.29 -8.81 10.70
C MET A 52 -3.54 -8.12 10.19
N ILE A 53 -3.39 -6.86 9.76
CA ILE A 53 -4.44 -6.08 9.10
C ILE A 53 -3.97 -5.70 7.71
N VAL A 54 -4.77 -6.05 6.70
CA VAL A 54 -4.50 -5.77 5.29
C VAL A 54 -5.59 -4.86 4.74
N ALA A 55 -5.25 -3.59 4.51
CA ALA A 55 -6.21 -2.60 4.06
C ALA A 55 -6.17 -2.44 2.53
N ASP A 56 -7.28 -2.76 1.93
CA ASP A 56 -7.70 -2.60 0.54
C ASP A 56 -6.69 -3.11 -0.51
N ILE A 57 -6.18 -4.31 -0.27
CA ILE A 57 -5.34 -5.11 -1.15
C ILE A 57 -5.45 -6.59 -0.74
N SER A 58 -5.05 -7.52 -1.60
CA SER A 58 -4.90 -8.94 -1.24
C SER A 58 -3.64 -9.57 -1.86
N HIS A 59 -3.50 -10.88 -1.70
CA HIS A 59 -2.35 -11.63 -2.23
C HIS A 59 -2.34 -11.76 -3.76
N LYS A 60 -3.50 -11.59 -4.43
CA LYS A 60 -3.65 -11.79 -5.88
C LYS A 60 -2.80 -10.82 -6.70
N GLY A 61 -2.59 -11.15 -7.97
CA GLY A 61 -2.02 -10.23 -8.95
C GLY A 61 -3.04 -9.15 -9.34
N TYR A 62 -2.53 -7.94 -9.65
CA TYR A 62 -3.32 -6.81 -10.10
C TYR A 62 -2.82 -6.34 -11.46
N PRO A 63 -3.72 -5.99 -12.39
CA PRO A 63 -3.31 -5.33 -13.61
C PRO A 63 -2.74 -3.94 -13.30
N MET A 64 -1.89 -3.42 -14.18
CA MET A 64 -1.36 -2.07 -14.05
C MET A 64 -2.50 -1.05 -14.16
N HIS A 65 -2.75 -0.29 -13.09
CA HIS A 65 -3.80 0.74 -13.02
C HIS A 65 -3.27 2.11 -12.59
N HIS A 66 -1.94 2.22 -12.38
CA HIS A 66 -1.32 3.43 -11.84
C HIS A 66 -0.52 4.22 -12.88
N ASP A 67 -0.66 3.89 -14.16
CA ASP A 67 0.08 4.55 -15.23
C ASP A 67 -0.11 6.06 -15.18
N HIS A 68 -1.35 6.55 -15.04
CA HIS A 68 -1.66 7.98 -14.94
C HIS A 68 -1.05 8.67 -13.70
N ILE A 69 -0.86 7.95 -12.58
CA ILE A 69 -0.20 8.49 -11.37
C ILE A 69 1.30 8.66 -11.63
N LEU A 70 1.94 7.61 -12.16
CA LEU A 70 3.36 7.65 -12.50
C LEU A 70 3.63 8.66 -13.60
N GLU A 71 2.78 8.72 -14.64
CA GLU A 71 2.85 9.72 -15.70
C GLU A 71 2.77 11.14 -15.14
N GLY A 72 1.81 11.41 -14.23
CA GLY A 72 1.66 12.70 -13.60
C GLY A 72 2.87 13.09 -12.74
N LEU A 73 3.42 12.16 -11.95
CA LEU A 73 4.63 12.40 -11.15
C LEU A 73 5.85 12.66 -12.04
N ASN A 74 6.01 11.92 -13.15
CA ASN A 74 7.10 12.10 -14.09
C ASN A 74 6.96 13.38 -14.93
N ALA A 75 5.75 13.88 -15.13
CA ALA A 75 5.49 15.13 -15.85
C ALA A 75 5.90 16.39 -15.08
N ILE A 76 6.18 16.25 -13.77
CA ILE A 76 6.70 17.37 -12.96
C ILE A 76 8.20 17.49 -13.16
N ASP A 77 8.61 18.47 -13.94
CA ASP A 77 10.03 18.82 -14.08
C ASP A 77 10.51 19.60 -12.85
N LEU A 78 11.22 18.95 -11.96
CA LEU A 78 11.74 19.53 -10.73
C LEU A 78 12.81 20.61 -10.95
N THR A 79 13.37 20.71 -12.16
CA THR A 79 14.36 21.77 -12.49
C THR A 79 13.68 23.11 -12.76
N THR A 80 12.44 23.08 -13.26
CA THR A 80 11.66 24.26 -13.65
C THR A 80 10.53 24.59 -12.69
N THR A 81 9.97 23.61 -12.00
CA THR A 81 8.87 23.78 -11.03
C THR A 81 9.35 24.52 -9.79
N LYS A 82 8.76 25.69 -9.51
CA LYS A 82 9.21 26.60 -8.45
C LYS A 82 8.36 26.57 -7.18
N SER A 83 7.26 25.84 -7.19
CA SER A 83 6.36 25.75 -6.04
C SER A 83 5.56 24.47 -6.02
N ARG A 84 5.06 24.10 -4.81
CA ARG A 84 4.11 22.98 -4.66
C ARG A 84 2.81 23.23 -5.43
N GLY A 85 2.37 24.49 -5.57
CA GLY A 85 1.17 24.85 -6.32
C GLY A 85 1.34 24.62 -7.83
N GLU A 86 2.53 24.89 -8.39
CA GLU A 86 2.83 24.55 -9.78
C GLU A 86 2.85 23.03 -10.01
N ALA A 87 3.44 22.28 -9.09
CA ALA A 87 3.43 20.81 -9.13
C ALA A 87 2.01 20.26 -9.03
N GLU A 88 1.16 20.82 -8.16
CA GLU A 88 -0.24 20.46 -8.01
C GLU A 88 -1.05 20.68 -9.29
N LYS A 89 -0.90 21.85 -9.90
CA LYS A 89 -1.54 22.19 -11.17
C LYS A 89 -1.11 21.25 -12.30
N LYS A 90 0.16 20.81 -12.30
CA LYS A 90 0.63 19.82 -13.28
C LYS A 90 0.02 18.44 -13.05
N LEU A 91 -0.11 18.00 -11.79
CA LEU A 91 -0.76 16.73 -11.45
C LEU A 91 -2.25 16.71 -11.80
N GLU A 92 -2.94 17.85 -11.79
CA GLU A 92 -4.36 17.96 -12.14
C GLU A 92 -4.67 17.49 -13.55
N GLU A 93 -3.72 17.61 -14.48
CA GLU A 93 -3.85 17.14 -15.85
C GLU A 93 -3.96 15.59 -15.94
N TYR A 94 -3.45 14.88 -14.95
CA TYR A 94 -3.38 13.41 -14.89
C TYR A 94 -4.30 12.81 -13.83
N ILE A 95 -4.50 13.50 -12.72
CA ILE A 95 -5.18 13.00 -11.52
C ILE A 95 -6.28 13.98 -11.12
N PRO A 96 -7.55 13.73 -11.49
CA PRO A 96 -8.67 14.61 -11.18
C PRO A 96 -8.94 14.78 -9.68
N GLN A 97 -8.66 13.75 -8.87
CA GLN A 97 -9.01 13.71 -7.45
C GLN A 97 -8.03 14.59 -6.63
N PHE A 98 -8.52 15.70 -6.11
CA PHE A 98 -7.74 16.64 -5.30
C PHE A 98 -7.04 15.98 -4.11
N GLY A 99 -7.76 15.12 -3.35
CA GLY A 99 -7.21 14.42 -2.20
C GLY A 99 -6.00 13.55 -2.55
N VAL A 100 -6.05 12.85 -3.69
CA VAL A 100 -4.94 12.02 -4.20
C VAL A 100 -3.74 12.91 -4.55
N ARG A 101 -3.95 14.02 -5.25
CA ARG A 101 -2.87 14.98 -5.56
C ARG A 101 -2.19 15.49 -4.30
N GLN A 102 -2.99 15.90 -3.29
CA GLN A 102 -2.43 16.39 -2.02
C GLN A 102 -1.63 15.31 -1.28
N PHE A 103 -2.09 14.07 -1.31
CA PHE A 103 -1.35 12.94 -0.74
C PHE A 103 -0.02 12.72 -1.46
N LEU A 104 0.00 12.65 -2.77
CA LEU A 104 1.21 12.47 -3.57
C LEU A 104 2.23 13.59 -3.33
N LEU A 105 1.76 14.83 -3.26
CA LEU A 105 2.61 16.01 -3.02
C LEU A 105 3.22 16.06 -1.61
N LYS A 106 2.77 15.25 -0.63
CA LYS A 106 3.49 15.10 0.65
C LYS A 106 4.92 14.56 0.45
N ASN A 107 5.15 13.86 -0.65
CA ASN A 107 6.48 13.37 -1.02
C ASN A 107 7.35 14.43 -1.72
N LEU A 108 6.82 15.61 -2.03
CA LEU A 108 7.57 16.73 -2.59
C LEU A 108 8.17 17.55 -1.45
N TYR A 109 9.47 17.79 -1.49
CA TYR A 109 10.19 18.57 -0.47
C TYR A 109 11.18 19.53 -1.11
N TRP A 110 11.63 20.52 -0.34
CA TRP A 110 12.70 21.40 -0.75
C TRP A 110 14.05 20.73 -0.46
N VAL A 111 14.81 20.46 -1.51
CA VAL A 111 16.23 20.05 -1.40
C VAL A 111 17.05 21.28 -0.98
N GLU A 112 16.77 22.41 -1.62
CA GLU A 112 17.30 23.73 -1.27
C GLU A 112 16.13 24.71 -1.19
N ALA A 113 15.95 25.36 -0.04
CA ALA A 113 14.78 26.15 0.26
C ALA A 113 14.55 27.27 -0.78
N GLY A 114 13.38 27.25 -1.43
CA GLY A 114 12.99 28.22 -2.46
C GLY A 114 13.71 28.07 -3.80
N VAL A 115 14.64 27.14 -3.95
CA VAL A 115 15.48 26.96 -5.14
C VAL A 115 15.14 25.67 -5.87
N GLN A 116 15.23 24.53 -5.18
CA GLN A 116 15.09 23.21 -5.80
C GLN A 116 14.16 22.29 -5.01
N LEU A 117 13.17 21.74 -5.72
CA LEU A 117 12.30 20.68 -5.23
C LEU A 117 12.89 19.30 -5.52
N GLY A 118 12.51 18.32 -4.70
CA GLY A 118 12.88 16.92 -4.85
C GLY A 118 11.79 15.99 -4.41
N TRP A 119 11.85 14.72 -4.85
CA TRP A 119 10.98 13.65 -4.38
C TRP A 119 11.62 12.91 -3.19
N ARG A 120 10.86 12.64 -2.13
CA ARG A 120 11.26 11.72 -1.06
C ARG A 120 11.24 10.27 -1.51
N ILE A 121 10.34 9.95 -2.46
CA ILE A 121 10.24 8.64 -3.09
C ILE A 121 11.29 8.46 -4.18
N ASN A 122 11.75 7.22 -4.38
CA ASN A 122 12.62 6.89 -5.50
C ASN A 122 11.77 6.62 -6.75
N LEU A 123 11.32 7.70 -7.40
CA LEU A 123 10.43 7.62 -8.56
C LEU A 123 11.00 6.78 -9.72
N PRO A 124 12.31 6.85 -10.06
CA PRO A 124 12.90 5.96 -11.08
C PRO A 124 12.77 4.48 -10.74
N VAL A 125 12.95 4.10 -9.48
CA VAL A 125 12.78 2.71 -9.04
C VAL A 125 11.32 2.31 -9.10
N LEU A 126 10.38 3.15 -8.62
CA LEU A 126 8.95 2.89 -8.73
C LEU A 126 8.52 2.68 -10.17
N ASN A 127 8.93 3.54 -11.10
CA ASN A 127 8.64 3.39 -12.53
C ASN A 127 9.11 2.05 -13.10
N ARG A 128 10.27 1.57 -12.67
CA ARG A 128 10.84 0.31 -13.15
C ARG A 128 10.18 -0.91 -12.52
N GLU A 129 9.78 -0.81 -11.24
CA GLU A 129 9.43 -1.99 -10.43
C GLU A 129 7.94 -2.09 -10.09
N ILE A 130 7.10 -1.11 -10.44
CA ILE A 130 5.67 -1.11 -10.06
C ILE A 130 4.94 -2.37 -10.54
N SER A 131 5.24 -2.86 -11.74
CA SER A 131 4.66 -4.08 -12.27
C SER A 131 5.02 -5.32 -11.43
N ASN A 132 6.21 -5.32 -10.81
CA ASN A 132 6.69 -6.40 -9.97
C ASN A 132 6.06 -6.38 -8.56
N ILE A 133 5.59 -5.22 -8.11
CA ILE A 133 4.85 -5.07 -6.84
C ILE A 133 3.42 -5.60 -6.99
N LEU A 134 2.83 -5.47 -8.18
CA LEU A 134 1.46 -5.85 -8.45
C LEU A 134 1.24 -7.35 -8.72
N VAL A 135 2.30 -8.17 -8.76
CA VAL A 135 2.17 -9.62 -8.97
C VAL A 135 1.53 -10.34 -7.78
N GLU A 136 1.03 -11.54 -8.04
CA GLU A 136 0.58 -12.44 -6.99
C GLU A 136 1.74 -12.83 -6.07
N ILE A 137 1.48 -12.87 -4.75
CA ILE A 137 2.44 -13.36 -3.77
C ILE A 137 2.25 -14.87 -3.65
N PRO A 138 3.28 -15.68 -3.98
CA PRO A 138 3.18 -17.13 -3.89
C PRO A 138 3.41 -17.60 -2.45
N PHE A 139 2.43 -18.27 -1.88
CA PHE A 139 2.50 -19.02 -0.61
C PHE A 139 1.37 -20.04 -0.57
N ASP A 140 1.46 -21.01 0.33
CA ASP A 140 0.41 -22.01 0.47
C ASP A 140 -0.73 -21.50 1.35
N LYS A 141 -0.42 -21.15 2.58
CA LYS A 141 -1.39 -20.71 3.59
C LYS A 141 -0.71 -19.84 4.65
N ILE A 142 -1.43 -18.85 5.17
CA ILE A 142 -1.05 -18.04 6.32
C ILE A 142 -2.12 -18.21 7.39
N ASP A 143 -1.74 -18.80 8.55
CA ASP A 143 -2.65 -19.09 9.67
C ASP A 143 -2.70 -17.95 10.70
N VAL A 144 -2.03 -16.82 10.45
CA VAL A 144 -2.08 -15.63 11.30
C VAL A 144 -3.50 -15.07 11.33
N GLU A 145 -3.99 -14.68 12.51
CA GLU A 145 -5.26 -13.98 12.65
C GLU A 145 -5.23 -12.68 11.83
N THR A 146 -6.11 -12.57 10.82
CA THR A 146 -6.00 -11.55 9.79
C THR A 146 -7.33 -10.84 9.57
N LEU A 147 -7.29 -9.51 9.58
CA LEU A 147 -8.40 -8.66 9.14
C LEU A 147 -8.08 -8.06 7.78
N PHE A 148 -8.94 -8.33 6.80
CA PHE A 148 -8.98 -7.58 5.55
C PHE A 148 -10.00 -6.45 5.66
N ILE A 149 -9.57 -5.20 5.45
CA ILE A 149 -10.46 -4.05 5.37
C ILE A 149 -10.56 -3.63 3.91
N ARG A 150 -11.77 -3.60 3.35
CA ARG A 150 -11.98 -3.15 1.97
C ARG A 150 -12.85 -1.89 1.92
N GLY A 151 -12.61 -1.03 0.94
CA GLY A 151 -13.57 0.01 0.57
C GLY A 151 -14.65 -0.56 -0.35
N GLU A 152 -15.93 -0.23 -0.08
CA GLU A 152 -17.05 -0.68 -0.91
C GLU A 152 -16.91 -0.27 -2.38
N LEU A 153 -16.41 0.95 -2.63
CA LEU A 153 -16.23 1.53 -3.96
C LEU A 153 -14.87 1.19 -4.58
N SER A 154 -14.05 0.38 -3.88
CA SER A 154 -12.74 -0.05 -4.36
C SER A 154 -12.84 -1.32 -5.20
N ASN A 155 -11.94 -1.45 -6.19
CA ASN A 155 -11.81 -2.63 -7.03
C ASN A 155 -10.67 -3.56 -6.61
N TYR A 156 -9.99 -3.29 -5.49
CA TYR A 156 -8.85 -4.12 -5.05
C TYR A 156 -9.29 -5.43 -4.39
N ILE A 157 -10.32 -5.41 -3.56
CA ILE A 157 -10.94 -6.61 -3.01
C ILE A 157 -12.40 -6.63 -3.44
N LEU A 158 -12.76 -7.59 -4.28
CA LEU A 158 -14.13 -7.82 -4.72
C LEU A 158 -14.73 -9.00 -3.95
N GLU A 159 -16.04 -9.09 -3.87
CA GLU A 159 -16.71 -10.23 -3.24
C GLU A 159 -16.34 -11.57 -3.89
N SER A 160 -16.05 -11.56 -5.20
CA SER A 160 -15.53 -12.72 -5.92
C SER A 160 -14.17 -13.21 -5.44
N ASP A 161 -13.41 -12.38 -4.71
CA ASP A 161 -12.09 -12.74 -4.15
C ASP A 161 -12.20 -13.46 -2.79
N TYR A 162 -13.35 -13.36 -2.10
CA TYR A 162 -13.52 -13.90 -0.75
C TYR A 162 -13.19 -15.40 -0.63
N PRO A 163 -13.63 -16.27 -1.55
CA PRO A 163 -13.27 -17.69 -1.47
C PRO A 163 -11.76 -17.94 -1.59
N ALA A 164 -11.07 -17.16 -2.41
CA ALA A 164 -9.62 -17.27 -2.58
C ALA A 164 -8.87 -16.74 -1.34
N ILE A 165 -9.34 -15.64 -0.74
CA ILE A 165 -8.81 -15.10 0.51
C ILE A 165 -9.02 -16.12 1.64
N ALA A 166 -10.22 -16.64 1.85
CA ALA A 166 -10.51 -17.61 2.90
C ALA A 166 -9.70 -18.91 2.77
N LYS A 167 -9.40 -19.33 1.54
CA LYS A 167 -8.54 -20.49 1.28
C LYS A 167 -7.10 -20.26 1.70
N LYS A 168 -6.57 -19.06 1.46
CA LYS A 168 -5.18 -18.67 1.73
C LYS A 168 -4.97 -18.19 3.17
N PHE A 169 -6.01 -17.62 3.77
CA PHE A 169 -6.02 -17.06 5.13
C PHE A 169 -7.21 -17.63 5.91
N PRO A 170 -7.13 -18.88 6.40
CA PRO A 170 -8.27 -19.56 7.03
C PRO A 170 -8.75 -18.90 8.32
N ASN A 171 -7.91 -18.11 8.99
CA ASN A 171 -8.23 -17.35 10.20
C ASN A 171 -8.46 -15.87 9.87
N SER A 172 -9.09 -15.58 8.73
CA SER A 172 -9.35 -14.20 8.33
C SER A 172 -10.82 -13.84 8.36
N GLU A 173 -11.06 -12.56 8.59
CA GLU A 173 -12.35 -11.90 8.36
C GLU A 173 -12.19 -10.74 7.40
N ILE A 174 -13.28 -10.32 6.77
CA ILE A 174 -13.30 -9.21 5.82
C ILE A 174 -14.32 -8.19 6.28
N HIS A 175 -13.87 -6.97 6.56
CA HIS A 175 -14.72 -5.84 6.88
C HIS A 175 -14.84 -4.89 5.69
N THR A 176 -16.07 -4.48 5.36
CA THR A 176 -16.32 -3.51 4.27
C THR A 176 -16.64 -2.15 4.87
N ILE A 177 -15.87 -1.13 4.52
CA ILE A 177 -16.18 0.26 4.86
C ILE A 177 -17.06 0.83 3.75
N HIS A 178 -18.30 1.16 4.10
CA HIS A 178 -19.31 1.64 3.16
C HIS A 178 -18.99 3.05 2.66
N GLY A 179 -19.20 3.28 1.37
CA GLY A 179 -18.95 4.57 0.71
C GLY A 179 -17.48 4.96 0.56
N ALA A 180 -16.54 4.15 1.05
CA ALA A 180 -15.12 4.40 0.88
C ALA A 180 -14.56 3.72 -0.37
N GLY A 181 -13.58 4.36 -1.01
CA GLY A 181 -12.76 3.82 -2.08
C GLY A 181 -11.46 3.20 -1.54
N HIS A 182 -10.38 3.34 -2.33
CA HIS A 182 -9.07 2.75 -1.99
C HIS A 182 -8.41 3.34 -0.73
N TRP A 183 -8.69 4.59 -0.42
CA TRP A 183 -8.08 5.30 0.70
C TRP A 183 -8.92 5.19 1.98
N VAL A 184 -9.29 3.97 2.36
CA VAL A 184 -10.23 3.66 3.45
C VAL A 184 -9.92 4.43 4.75
N HIS A 185 -8.65 4.54 5.12
CA HIS A 185 -8.19 5.26 6.32
C HIS A 185 -8.30 6.80 6.22
N ALA A 186 -8.39 7.34 5.00
CA ALA A 186 -8.52 8.78 4.75
C ALA A 186 -9.96 9.18 4.41
N GLU A 187 -10.72 8.29 3.76
CA GLU A 187 -12.09 8.52 3.33
C GLU A 187 -13.10 8.26 4.46
N ALA A 188 -12.81 7.30 5.36
CA ALA A 188 -13.62 6.97 6.53
C ALA A 188 -12.74 6.73 7.78
N PRO A 189 -12.03 7.76 8.29
CA PRO A 189 -11.01 7.59 9.32
C PRO A 189 -11.54 7.07 10.64
N GLU A 190 -12.74 7.44 11.04
CA GLU A 190 -13.36 7.03 12.30
C GLU A 190 -13.77 5.54 12.25
N GLU A 191 -14.46 5.12 11.17
CA GLU A 191 -14.85 3.72 10.99
C GLU A 191 -13.61 2.83 10.85
N PHE A 192 -12.62 3.25 10.07
CA PHE A 192 -11.34 2.53 9.93
C PHE A 192 -10.65 2.35 11.29
N TYR A 193 -10.55 3.43 12.08
CA TYR A 193 -9.94 3.38 13.41
C TYR A 193 -10.68 2.41 14.33
N ASN A 194 -12.00 2.51 14.42
CA ASN A 194 -12.81 1.66 15.29
C ASN A 194 -12.68 0.18 14.90
N THR A 195 -12.75 -0.14 13.62
CA THR A 195 -12.56 -1.50 13.08
C THR A 195 -11.18 -2.07 13.45
N VAL A 196 -10.13 -1.27 13.32
CA VAL A 196 -8.76 -1.66 13.68
C VAL A 196 -8.65 -1.94 15.18
N ILE A 197 -9.16 -1.04 16.02
CA ILE A 197 -9.06 -1.19 17.48
C ILE A 197 -9.89 -2.38 17.98
N GLU A 198 -11.10 -2.59 17.44
CA GLU A 198 -11.94 -3.73 17.79
C GLU A 198 -11.23 -5.05 17.44
N PHE A 199 -10.59 -5.14 16.30
CA PHE A 199 -9.84 -6.33 15.91
C PHE A 199 -8.60 -6.56 16.78
N LEU A 200 -7.90 -5.51 17.19
CA LEU A 200 -6.67 -5.64 17.97
C LEU A 200 -6.95 -5.99 19.45
N GLY A 201 -8.11 -5.61 20.00
CA GLY A 201 -8.53 -5.85 21.39
C GLY A 201 -8.15 -4.71 22.29
#